data_322e74703876e28cf349d7e0990b54f2
#
_entry.id   322e74703876e28cf349d7e0990b54f2
#
_cell.length_a   1.000
_cell.length_b   1.000
_cell.length_c   1.000
_cell.angle_alpha   90.00
_cell.angle_beta   90.00
_cell.angle_gamma   90.00
#
_symmetry.space_group_name_H-M   'P 1'
#
loop_
_entity.id
_entity.type
_entity.pdbx_description
1 polymer ?
#
loop_
_entity_poly.entity_id
_entity_poly.type
_entity_poly.pdbx_seq_one_letter_code
_entity_poly.pdbx_strand_id
1 'polypeptide(L)'
;MKFLQLELDSKVVLHWITNKNINDLTNMLPLICDCRNLLDRGWEVHVHHVYREANGCADALAKRGTRQHTRMTVYSDCPTFAHVIYVRDGYGLGDFRLCALSPDVGVV
;
A
#
# COMPACT_ATOMS: atom_id res chain seq x y z
N MET A 1 8.89 17.72 -7.31
CA MET A 1 8.33 17.08 -6.09
C MET A 1 7.40 15.97 -6.49
N LYS A 2 7.56 14.80 -5.91
CA LYS A 2 6.68 13.68 -6.18
C LYS A 2 5.51 13.68 -5.20
N PHE A 3 4.36 13.32 -5.71
CA PHE A 3 3.14 13.22 -4.93
C PHE A 3 2.72 11.76 -4.80
N LEU A 4 2.36 11.35 -3.60
CA LEU A 4 1.88 10.00 -3.34
C LEU A 4 0.59 10.06 -2.52
N GLN A 5 -0.43 9.41 -3.01
CA GLN A 5 -1.63 9.15 -2.23
C GLN A 5 -1.59 7.71 -1.75
N LEU A 6 -1.53 7.54 -0.45
CA LEU A 6 -1.46 6.23 0.20
C LEU A 6 -2.80 5.91 0.84
N GLU A 7 -3.37 4.79 0.44
CA GLU A 7 -4.65 4.34 0.97
C GLU A 7 -4.46 3.07 1.79
N LEU A 8 -5.01 3.07 2.99
CA LEU A 8 -4.89 1.96 3.94
C LEU A 8 -6.26 1.58 4.47
N ASP A 9 -6.52 0.29 4.61
CA ASP A 9 -7.76 -0.19 5.21
C ASP A 9 -7.66 -0.47 6.71
N SER A 10 -6.46 -0.40 7.27
CA SER A 10 -6.24 -0.57 8.70
C SER A 10 -6.05 0.78 9.38
N LYS A 11 -6.99 1.15 10.23
CA LYS A 11 -6.88 2.37 11.02
C LYS A 11 -5.71 2.31 12.01
N VAL A 12 -5.42 1.13 12.52
CA VAL A 12 -4.30 0.92 13.44
C VAL A 12 -2.98 1.20 12.75
N VAL A 13 -2.80 0.63 11.55
CA VAL A 13 -1.58 0.87 10.77
C VAL A 13 -1.46 2.33 10.38
N LEU A 14 -2.57 2.94 9.95
CA LEU A 14 -2.60 4.36 9.64
C LEU A 14 -2.13 5.21 10.82
N HIS A 15 -2.64 4.91 12.00
CA HIS A 15 -2.24 5.60 13.23
C HIS A 15 -0.75 5.39 13.53
N TRP A 16 -0.26 4.17 13.37
CA TRP A 16 1.15 3.86 13.62
C TRP A 16 2.11 4.61 12.72
N ILE A 17 1.79 4.75 11.43
CA ILE A 17 2.71 5.38 10.49
C ILE A 17 2.59 6.90 10.46
N THR A 18 1.49 7.47 10.93
CA THR A 18 1.27 8.92 10.93
C THR A 18 1.51 9.58 12.27
N ASN A 19 1.38 8.85 13.36
CA ASN A 19 1.54 9.43 14.70
C ASN A 19 2.99 9.29 15.17
N LYS A 20 3.70 10.40 15.24
CA LYS A 20 5.12 10.43 15.59
C LYS A 20 5.40 10.17 17.07
N ASN A 21 4.36 10.21 17.89
CA ASN A 21 4.50 10.05 19.34
C ASN A 21 4.22 8.63 19.83
N ILE A 22 4.13 7.68 18.93
CA ILE A 22 3.89 6.30 19.32
C ILE A 22 5.15 5.71 19.90
N ASN A 23 5.09 5.40 21.17
CA ASN A 23 6.04 4.56 21.85
C ASN A 23 5.43 3.17 21.97
N ASP A 24 5.23 2.53 20.84
CA ASP A 24 4.55 1.27 20.86
C ASP A 24 5.49 0.11 21.04
N LEU A 25 5.07 -0.82 21.85
CA LEU A 25 5.81 -2.04 22.16
C LEU A 25 5.46 -3.17 21.21
N THR A 26 4.89 -2.83 20.05
CA THR A 26 4.54 -3.84 19.07
C THR A 26 5.77 -4.46 18.42
N ASN A 27 5.66 -5.74 18.08
CA ASN A 27 6.66 -6.45 17.29
C ASN A 27 6.81 -5.86 15.88
N MET A 28 5.86 -5.02 15.47
CA MET A 28 5.86 -4.38 14.15
C MET A 28 6.68 -3.09 14.12
N LEU A 29 7.25 -2.67 15.22
CA LEU A 29 7.97 -1.40 15.30
C LEU A 29 9.06 -1.23 14.23
N PRO A 30 9.90 -2.22 13.92
CA PRO A 30 10.88 -2.07 12.84
C PRO A 30 10.24 -1.78 11.50
N LEU A 31 9.15 -2.45 11.15
CA LEU A 31 8.42 -2.21 9.90
C LEU A 31 7.78 -0.83 9.88
N ILE A 32 7.24 -0.40 11.01
CA ILE A 32 6.64 0.94 11.14
C ILE A 32 7.69 2.01 10.92
N CYS A 33 8.87 1.84 11.50
CA CYS A 33 9.97 2.77 11.31
C CYS A 33 10.42 2.83 9.86
N ASP A 34 10.49 1.69 9.18
CA ASP A 34 10.84 1.65 7.76
C ASP A 34 9.81 2.38 6.91
N CYS A 35 8.52 2.18 7.19
CA CYS A 35 7.45 2.89 6.49
C CYS A 35 7.56 4.40 6.70
N ARG A 36 7.79 4.84 7.93
CA ARG A 36 7.95 6.27 8.24
C ARG A 36 9.14 6.87 7.51
N ASN A 37 10.24 6.16 7.44
CA ASN A 37 11.42 6.61 6.72
C ASN A 37 11.14 6.77 5.23
N LEU A 38 10.37 5.86 4.65
CA LEU A 38 9.96 5.96 3.24
C LEU A 38 9.07 7.17 3.00
N LEU A 39 8.17 7.47 3.94
CA LEU A 39 7.27 8.61 3.82
C LEU A 39 8.01 9.95 3.91
N ASP A 40 9.16 9.97 4.55
CA ASP A 40 9.93 11.20 4.78
C ASP A 40 10.94 11.52 3.67
N ARG A 41 10.85 10.85 2.53
CA ARG A 41 11.84 10.99 1.44
C ARG A 41 11.59 12.16 0.49
N GLY A 42 10.99 13.25 0.96
CA GLY A 42 10.78 14.42 0.13
C GLY A 42 9.59 14.32 -0.82
N TRP A 43 8.73 13.33 -0.62
CA TRP A 43 7.46 13.22 -1.34
C TRP A 43 6.39 13.98 -0.59
N GLU A 44 5.45 14.53 -1.32
CA GLU A 44 4.21 14.97 -0.70
C GLU A 44 3.31 13.75 -0.57
N VAL A 45 3.08 13.30 0.66
CA VAL A 45 2.32 12.10 0.93
C VAL A 45 1.02 12.43 1.64
N HIS A 46 -0.08 12.00 1.06
CA HIS A 46 -1.40 12.08 1.66
C HIS A 46 -1.85 10.67 2.02
N VAL A 47 -2.12 10.45 3.30
CA VAL A 47 -2.50 9.13 3.80
C VAL A 47 -3.97 9.14 4.14
N HIS A 48 -4.72 8.19 3.59
CA HIS A 48 -6.16 8.10 3.79
C HIS A 48 -6.56 6.71 4.23
N HIS A 49 -7.56 6.66 5.10
CA HIS A 49 -8.23 5.41 5.40
C HIS A 49 -9.26 5.11 4.32
N VAL A 50 -9.28 3.88 3.84
CA VAL A 50 -10.32 3.38 2.94
C VAL A 50 -10.90 2.09 3.50
N TYR A 51 -12.11 1.77 3.11
CA TYR A 51 -12.70 0.51 3.51
C TYR A 51 -12.08 -0.64 2.73
N ARG A 52 -12.13 -1.82 3.32
CA ARG A 52 -11.51 -3.02 2.73
C ARG A 52 -11.99 -3.30 1.31
N GLU A 53 -13.26 -3.04 1.04
CA GLU A 53 -13.84 -3.24 -0.29
C GLU A 53 -13.18 -2.38 -1.36
N ALA A 54 -12.65 -1.24 -0.98
CA ALA A 54 -11.95 -0.34 -1.88
C ALA A 54 -10.44 -0.59 -1.92
N ASN A 55 -9.96 -1.60 -1.20
CA ASN A 55 -8.54 -1.90 -1.09
C ASN A 55 -8.21 -3.32 -1.58
N GLY A 56 -9.02 -3.85 -2.47
CA GLY A 56 -8.93 -5.24 -2.91
C GLY A 56 -7.62 -5.59 -3.60
N CYS A 57 -7.10 -4.69 -4.42
CA CYS A 57 -5.84 -4.92 -5.11
C CYS A 57 -4.67 -5.02 -4.14
N ALA A 58 -4.59 -4.11 -3.18
CA ALA A 58 -3.54 -4.14 -2.17
C ALA A 58 -3.63 -5.42 -1.33
N ASP A 59 -4.85 -5.82 -0.97
CA ASP A 59 -5.08 -7.05 -0.22
C ASP A 59 -4.62 -8.29 -1.01
N ALA A 60 -4.95 -8.34 -2.30
CA ALA A 60 -4.53 -9.45 -3.17
C ALA A 60 -3.01 -9.52 -3.28
N LEU A 61 -2.34 -8.39 -3.42
CA LEU A 61 -0.89 -8.33 -3.48
C LEU A 61 -0.26 -8.75 -2.16
N ALA A 62 -0.80 -8.31 -1.06
CA ALA A 62 -0.30 -8.68 0.26
C ALA A 62 -0.43 -10.18 0.51
N LYS A 63 -1.56 -10.77 0.16
CA LYS A 63 -1.77 -12.21 0.28
C LYS A 63 -0.82 -13.00 -0.59
N ARG A 64 -0.58 -12.53 -1.80
CA ARG A 64 0.38 -13.17 -2.71
C ARG A 64 1.79 -13.09 -2.15
N GLY A 65 2.13 -11.96 -1.55
CA GLY A 65 3.44 -11.76 -0.95
C GLY A 65 3.78 -12.77 0.13
N THR A 66 2.80 -13.23 0.88
CA THR A 66 3.02 -14.25 1.92
C THR A 66 3.34 -15.62 1.36
N ARG A 67 3.07 -15.85 0.09
CA ARG A 67 3.24 -17.15 -0.57
C ARG A 67 4.42 -17.21 -1.52
N GLN A 68 4.99 -16.06 -1.85
CA GLN A 68 6.12 -16.04 -2.79
C GLN A 68 7.40 -16.46 -2.11
N HIS A 69 8.30 -17.03 -2.91
CA HIS A 69 9.61 -17.48 -2.43
C HIS A 69 10.67 -16.39 -2.55
N THR A 70 10.39 -15.35 -3.32
CA THR A 70 11.30 -14.24 -3.50
C THR A 70 11.05 -13.18 -2.44
N ARG A 71 12.08 -12.42 -2.11
CA ARG A 71 11.99 -11.35 -1.13
C ARG A 71 11.09 -10.22 -1.60
N MET A 72 11.14 -9.93 -2.89
CA MET A 72 10.41 -8.84 -3.50
C MET A 72 10.10 -9.17 -4.94
N THR A 73 8.89 -8.87 -5.34
CA THR A 73 8.46 -9.01 -6.72
C THR A 73 7.88 -7.69 -7.20
N VAL A 74 8.35 -7.21 -8.33
CA VAL A 74 7.85 -5.98 -8.95
C VAL A 74 7.10 -6.36 -10.22
N TYR A 75 5.87 -5.88 -10.32
CA TYR A 75 5.03 -6.11 -11.50
C TYR A 75 4.98 -4.86 -12.35
N SER A 76 5.31 -4.97 -13.63
CA SER A 76 5.18 -3.86 -14.57
C SER A 76 3.74 -3.68 -15.06
N ASP A 77 2.96 -4.76 -15.01
CA ASP A 77 1.55 -4.76 -15.36
C ASP A 77 0.76 -5.40 -14.24
N CYS A 78 -0.57 -5.22 -14.26
CA CYS A 78 -1.41 -5.85 -13.27
C CYS A 78 -1.29 -7.38 -13.37
N PRO A 79 -0.87 -8.05 -12.30
CA PRO A 79 -0.73 -9.50 -12.34
C PRO A 79 -2.08 -10.20 -12.48
N THR A 80 -2.06 -11.38 -13.08
CA THR A 80 -3.28 -12.13 -13.39
C THR A 80 -4.15 -12.38 -12.18
N PHE A 81 -3.55 -12.66 -11.02
CA PHE A 81 -4.31 -12.95 -9.81
C PHE A 81 -5.08 -11.73 -9.26
N ALA A 82 -4.70 -10.53 -9.65
CA ALA A 82 -5.37 -9.29 -9.23
C ALA A 82 -6.19 -8.66 -10.35
N HIS A 83 -6.20 -9.24 -11.54
CA HIS A 83 -6.76 -8.62 -12.73
C HIS A 83 -8.25 -8.32 -12.61
N VAL A 84 -9.03 -9.25 -12.09
CA VAL A 84 -10.49 -9.06 -11.94
C VAL A 84 -10.79 -7.90 -11.00
N ILE A 85 -10.06 -7.82 -9.90
CA ILE A 85 -10.24 -6.75 -8.90
C ILE A 85 -9.83 -5.41 -9.51
N TYR A 86 -8.72 -5.39 -10.21
CA TYR A 86 -8.21 -4.19 -10.87
C TYR A 86 -9.21 -3.63 -11.89
N VAL A 87 -9.75 -4.49 -12.74
CA VAL A 87 -10.74 -4.09 -13.75
C VAL A 87 -12.02 -3.58 -13.08
N ARG A 88 -12.49 -4.29 -12.06
CA ARG A 88 -13.68 -3.90 -11.32
C ARG A 88 -13.53 -2.53 -10.67
N ASP A 89 -12.39 -2.27 -10.05
CA ASP A 89 -12.13 -0.99 -9.42
C ASP A 89 -12.09 0.13 -10.44
N GLY A 90 -11.51 -0.10 -11.60
CA GLY A 90 -11.47 0.87 -12.68
C GLY A 90 -12.84 1.23 -13.23
N TYR A 91 -13.77 0.28 -13.26
CA TYR A 91 -15.13 0.53 -13.73
C TYR A 91 -16.07 1.02 -12.63
N GLY A 92 -15.89 0.50 -11.43
CA GLY A 92 -16.87 0.71 -10.37
C GLY A 92 -16.78 2.05 -9.68
N LEU A 93 -15.60 2.63 -9.57
CA LEU A 93 -15.38 3.82 -8.74
C LEU A 93 -14.92 5.04 -9.51
N GLY A 94 -14.68 4.91 -10.80
CA GLY A 94 -14.17 6.02 -11.59
C GLY A 94 -12.74 6.42 -11.25
N ASP A 95 -12.19 5.94 -10.18
CA ASP A 95 -10.81 6.18 -9.80
C ASP A 95 -9.97 5.00 -10.21
N PHE A 96 -8.94 5.28 -10.94
CA PHE A 96 -7.98 4.28 -11.30
C PHE A 96 -7.08 4.03 -10.11
N ARG A 97 -7.48 3.09 -9.30
CA ARG A 97 -6.65 2.71 -8.18
C ARG A 97 -5.64 1.72 -8.67
N LEU A 98 -4.47 2.20 -8.75
CA LEU A 98 -3.38 1.35 -9.12
C LEU A 98 -3.23 0.26 -8.10
N CYS A 99 -3.18 -0.95 -8.55
CA CYS A 99 -2.57 -2.02 -7.79
C CYS A 99 -1.10 -1.70 -7.73
N ALA A 100 -0.83 -0.51 -7.43
CA ALA A 100 0.46 0.02 -7.16
C ALA A 100 1.48 -0.35 -8.20
N LEU A 101 1.26 0.05 -9.38
CA LEU A 101 1.93 -0.54 -10.49
C LEU A 101 3.02 0.27 -11.05
N SER A 102 3.15 1.47 -10.57
CA SER A 102 4.28 2.26 -11.02
C SER A 102 5.53 1.80 -10.31
N PRO A 103 6.59 1.45 -11.02
CA PRO A 103 7.88 1.17 -10.40
C PRO A 103 8.35 2.33 -9.52
N ASP A 104 7.91 3.54 -9.83
CA ASP A 104 8.23 4.72 -9.05
C ASP A 104 7.52 4.76 -7.71
N VAL A 105 6.44 4.02 -7.54
CA VAL A 105 5.69 4.00 -6.30
C VAL A 105 6.22 2.92 -5.36
N GLY A 106 7.14 2.12 -5.83
CA GLY A 106 7.82 1.16 -4.99
C GLY A 106 6.88 0.20 -4.35
N VAL A 107 6.06 -0.39 -5.14
CA VAL A 107 5.17 -1.29 -4.57
C VAL A 107 5.78 -2.58 -4.34
N VAL A 108 5.53 -2.94 -3.33
CA VAL A 108 5.95 -4.13 -2.75
C VAL A 108 5.04 -5.29 -2.98
#